data_71c2ef58a16cc9edd707672a5255598c
#
_entry.id   71c2ef58a16cc9edd707672a5255598c
#
_cell.length_a   1.000
_cell.length_b   1.000
_cell.length_c   1.000
_cell.angle_alpha   90.00
_cell.angle_beta   90.00
_cell.angle_gamma   90.00
#
_symmetry.space_group_name_H-M   'P 1'
#
loop_
_entity.id
_entity.type
_entity.pdbx_description
1 polymer ?
#
loop_
_entity_poly.entity_id
_entity_poly.type
_entity_poly.pdbx_seq_one_letter_code
_entity_poly.pdbx_strand_id
1 'polypeptide(L)'
;MPETYVLSTHKPGVDPKDYERWVRDTDYAFTRSHPNFISYVVHRINTIEGNTDAGWRYVERIEVKDAEQHRRDLASPLGKRLIDELYSRFLDRSKNIYIRSDIVE
;
A
#
# COMPACT_ATOMS: atom_id res chain seq x y z
N MET A 1 -0.68 12.27 -14.27
CA MET A 1 -1.24 12.07 -12.93
C MET A 1 -0.12 11.68 -11.97
N PRO A 2 -0.08 12.24 -10.76
CA PRO A 2 0.93 11.83 -9.80
C PRO A 2 0.72 10.39 -9.35
N GLU A 3 1.81 9.71 -9.13
CA GLU A 3 1.82 8.36 -8.59
C GLU A 3 2.44 8.37 -7.20
N THR A 4 1.94 7.53 -6.32
CA THR A 4 2.52 7.32 -4.99
C THR A 4 3.08 5.91 -4.92
N TYR A 5 4.30 5.81 -4.43
CA TYR A 5 4.92 4.53 -4.11
C TYR A 5 5.05 4.43 -2.59
N VAL A 6 4.73 3.26 -2.05
CA VAL A 6 4.87 3.01 -0.62
C VAL A 6 5.77 1.82 -0.41
N LEU A 7 6.88 2.03 0.30
CA LEU A 7 7.74 0.94 0.76
C LEU A 7 7.27 0.53 2.15
N SER A 8 7.08 -0.77 2.34
CA SER A 8 6.55 -1.29 3.61
C SER A 8 7.21 -2.60 4.01
N THR A 9 7.05 -2.95 5.28
CA THR A 9 7.54 -4.21 5.83
C THR A 9 6.58 -4.73 6.88
N HIS A 10 6.65 -6.02 7.16
CA HIS A 10 5.81 -6.68 8.15
C HIS A 10 6.21 -6.32 9.58
N LYS A 11 5.23 -6.43 10.47
CA LYS A 11 5.52 -6.55 11.90
C LYS A 11 6.28 -7.85 12.17
N PRO A 12 7.11 -7.91 13.22
CA PRO A 12 7.75 -9.16 13.60
C PRO A 12 6.73 -10.29 13.82
N GLY A 13 7.04 -11.46 13.32
CA GLY A 13 6.21 -12.65 13.50
C GLY A 13 5.03 -12.80 12.53
N VAL A 14 4.83 -11.84 11.63
CA VAL A 14 3.77 -11.94 10.61
C VAL A 14 4.20 -12.87 9.50
N ASP A 15 3.31 -13.81 9.13
CA ASP A 15 3.53 -14.67 7.97
C ASP A 15 3.22 -13.88 6.69
N PRO A 16 4.18 -13.76 5.77
CA PRO A 16 3.93 -13.07 4.49
C PRO A 16 2.74 -13.62 3.70
N LYS A 17 2.49 -14.92 3.80
CA LYS A 17 1.36 -15.55 3.09
C LYS A 17 0.02 -15.04 3.59
N ASP A 18 -0.11 -14.77 4.88
CA ASP A 18 -1.34 -14.24 5.47
C ASP A 18 -1.59 -12.82 4.99
N TYR A 19 -0.55 -11.98 4.96
CA TYR A 19 -0.67 -10.63 4.44
C TYR A 19 -1.03 -10.63 2.95
N GLU A 20 -0.38 -11.45 2.16
CA GLU A 20 -0.62 -11.48 0.71
C GLU A 20 -2.03 -12.01 0.40
N ARG A 21 -2.55 -12.93 1.19
CA ARG A 21 -3.94 -13.37 1.07
C ARG A 21 -4.90 -12.23 1.37
N TRP A 22 -4.63 -11.48 2.43
CA TRP A 22 -5.44 -10.31 2.79
C TRP A 22 -5.42 -9.26 1.68
N VAL A 23 -4.26 -9.03 1.06
CA VAL A 23 -4.15 -8.11 -0.10
C VAL A 23 -5.07 -8.56 -1.22
N ARG A 24 -5.01 -9.83 -1.60
CA ARG A 24 -5.83 -10.35 -2.69
C ARG A 24 -7.32 -10.31 -2.38
N ASP A 25 -7.70 -10.67 -1.17
CA ASP A 25 -9.11 -10.86 -0.80
C ASP A 25 -9.79 -9.59 -0.32
N THR A 26 -9.06 -8.70 0.35
CA THR A 26 -9.62 -7.52 1.02
C THR A 26 -9.14 -6.22 0.42
N ASP A 27 -7.83 -6.03 0.31
CA ASP A 27 -7.24 -4.77 -0.13
C ASP A 27 -7.59 -4.46 -1.59
N TYR A 28 -7.39 -5.40 -2.48
CA TYR A 28 -7.76 -5.23 -3.88
C TYR A 28 -9.27 -5.11 -4.08
N ALA A 29 -10.08 -5.78 -3.26
CA ALA A 29 -11.52 -5.64 -3.32
C ALA A 29 -11.96 -4.21 -2.96
N PHE A 30 -11.33 -3.61 -1.94
CA PHE A 30 -11.58 -2.22 -1.58
C PHE A 30 -11.27 -1.28 -2.75
N THR A 31 -10.11 -1.42 -3.36
CA THR A 31 -9.72 -0.54 -4.46
C THR A 31 -10.61 -0.70 -5.69
N ARG A 32 -11.02 -1.92 -6.00
CA ARG A 32 -11.95 -2.17 -7.11
C ARG A 32 -13.33 -1.56 -6.89
N SER A 33 -13.74 -1.39 -5.64
CA SER A 33 -15.04 -0.79 -5.31
C SER A 33 -15.01 0.74 -5.26
N HIS A 34 -13.86 1.36 -5.46
CA HIS A 34 -13.69 2.81 -5.39
C HIS A 34 -13.16 3.33 -6.72
N PRO A 35 -14.03 3.95 -7.56
CA PRO A 35 -13.66 4.34 -8.94
C PRO A 35 -12.57 5.40 -9.03
N ASN A 36 -12.23 6.06 -7.92
CA ASN A 36 -11.15 7.03 -7.89
C ASN A 36 -9.76 6.40 -8.08
N PHE A 37 -9.62 5.11 -7.82
CA PHE A 37 -8.37 4.41 -8.11
C PHE A 37 -8.25 4.15 -9.61
N ILE A 38 -7.19 4.66 -10.21
CA ILE A 38 -6.81 4.33 -11.59
C ILE A 38 -6.02 3.03 -11.58
N SER A 39 -5.08 2.92 -10.64
CA SER A 39 -4.22 1.76 -10.51
C SER A 39 -3.83 1.58 -9.05
N TYR A 40 -3.83 0.35 -8.60
CA TYR A 40 -3.36 -0.01 -7.26
C TYR A 40 -2.79 -1.41 -7.32
N VAL A 41 -1.49 -1.52 -7.09
CA VAL A 41 -0.78 -2.80 -7.16
C VAL A 41 0.21 -2.91 -6.02
N VAL A 42 0.20 -4.04 -5.35
CA VAL A 42 1.19 -4.38 -4.31
C VAL A 42 2.18 -5.37 -4.92
N HIS A 43 3.46 -5.01 -4.89
CA HIS A 43 4.54 -5.88 -5.36
C HIS A 43 5.30 -6.45 -4.17
N ARG A 44 5.59 -7.74 -4.21
CA ARG A 44 6.56 -8.35 -3.30
C ARG A 44 7.96 -8.00 -3.81
N ILE A 45 8.80 -7.49 -2.93
CA ILE A 45 10.20 -7.20 -3.26
C ILE A 45 10.98 -8.51 -3.17
N ASN A 46 11.58 -8.92 -4.27
CA ASN A 46 12.43 -10.11 -4.31
C ASN A 46 13.87 -9.79 -3.93
N THR A 47 14.42 -8.71 -4.52
CA THR A 47 15.77 -8.25 -4.22
C THR A 47 15.84 -6.74 -4.30
N ILE A 48 16.75 -6.15 -3.53
CA ILE A 48 17.10 -4.74 -3.66
C ILE A 48 18.61 -4.70 -3.88
N GLU A 49 19.02 -4.08 -4.99
CA GLU A 49 20.42 -3.91 -5.32
C GLU A 49 20.89 -2.51 -4.96
N GLY A 50 22.17 -2.35 -4.68
CA GLY A 50 22.78 -1.08 -4.30
C GLY A 50 23.10 -1.02 -2.82
N ASN A 51 23.26 0.20 -2.29
CA ASN A 51 23.73 0.45 -0.92
C ASN A 51 22.58 0.55 0.09
N THR A 52 21.49 -0.16 -0.12
CA THR A 52 20.40 -0.10 0.83
C THR A 52 20.37 -1.34 1.68
N ASP A 53 20.48 -1.14 2.98
CA ASP A 53 20.12 -2.13 3.96
C ASP A 53 18.60 -2.07 4.10
N ALA A 54 17.93 -2.68 3.14
CA ALA A 54 16.50 -2.48 3.02
C ALA A 54 15.75 -3.60 3.70
N GLY A 55 15.17 -3.28 4.83
CA GLY A 55 14.23 -4.15 5.51
C GLY A 55 12.84 -4.16 4.88
N TRP A 56 12.66 -3.53 3.71
CA TRP A 56 11.36 -3.48 3.06
C TRP A 56 11.07 -4.77 2.31
N ARG A 57 9.79 -5.20 2.40
CA ARG A 57 9.30 -6.44 1.79
C ARG A 57 8.35 -6.17 0.63
N TYR A 58 7.71 -5.01 0.60
CA TYR A 58 6.69 -4.68 -0.40
C TYR A 58 6.86 -3.26 -0.91
N VAL A 59 6.46 -3.06 -2.17
CA VAL A 59 6.27 -1.74 -2.75
C VAL A 59 4.86 -1.68 -3.34
N GLU A 60 4.09 -0.67 -2.97
CA GLU A 60 2.78 -0.40 -3.55
C GLU A 60 2.92 0.72 -4.57
N ARG A 61 2.20 0.59 -5.67
CA ARG A 61 2.04 1.68 -6.63
C ARG A 61 0.59 2.10 -6.65
N ILE A 62 0.36 3.38 -6.37
CA ILE A 62 -0.99 3.93 -6.23
C ILE A 62 -1.13 5.12 -7.18
N GLU A 63 -2.14 5.06 -8.05
CA GLU A 63 -2.52 6.17 -8.91
C GLU A 63 -4.01 6.43 -8.73
N VAL A 64 -4.36 7.68 -8.43
CA VAL A 64 -5.75 8.09 -8.21
C VAL A 64 -6.10 9.28 -9.10
N LYS A 65 -7.40 9.44 -9.38
CA LYS A 65 -7.89 10.57 -10.20
C LYS A 65 -7.85 11.87 -9.42
N ASP A 66 -8.21 11.83 -8.14
CA ASP A 66 -8.35 13.00 -7.28
C ASP A 66 -7.85 12.67 -5.88
N ALA A 67 -6.84 13.42 -5.41
CA ALA A 67 -6.24 13.23 -4.11
C ALA A 67 -7.22 13.49 -2.95
N GLU A 68 -8.12 14.47 -3.10
CA GLU A 68 -9.14 14.75 -2.06
C GLU A 68 -10.13 13.60 -1.94
N GLN A 69 -10.57 13.03 -3.06
CA GLN A 69 -11.45 11.88 -3.04
C GLN A 69 -10.75 10.68 -2.41
N HIS A 70 -9.46 10.51 -2.69
CA HIS A 70 -8.68 9.44 -2.06
C HIS A 70 -8.68 9.57 -0.53
N ARG A 71 -8.45 10.78 -0.01
CA ARG A 71 -8.53 11.02 1.44
C ARG A 71 -9.91 10.70 2.00
N ARG A 72 -10.97 11.08 1.28
CA ARG A 72 -12.36 10.77 1.70
C ARG A 72 -12.63 9.27 1.69
N ASP A 73 -12.16 8.56 0.67
CA ASP A 73 -12.32 7.10 0.58
C ASP A 73 -11.66 6.40 1.77
N LEU A 74 -10.43 6.81 2.11
CA LEU A 74 -9.72 6.22 3.25
C LEU A 74 -10.30 6.64 4.61
N ALA A 75 -10.94 7.81 4.68
CA ALA A 75 -11.58 8.29 5.91
C ALA A 75 -12.99 7.74 6.10
N SER A 76 -13.56 7.09 5.11
CA SER A 76 -14.86 6.44 5.22
C SER A 76 -14.81 5.31 6.26
N PRO A 77 -15.96 4.86 6.80
CA PRO A 77 -15.96 3.74 7.76
C PRO A 77 -15.26 2.49 7.22
N LEU A 78 -15.48 2.16 5.95
CA LEU A 78 -14.84 1.00 5.33
C LEU A 78 -13.34 1.22 5.17
N GLY A 79 -12.93 2.43 4.75
CA GLY A 79 -11.52 2.78 4.59
C GLY A 79 -10.76 2.76 5.91
N LYS A 80 -11.36 3.30 6.98
CA LYS A 80 -10.76 3.24 8.32
C LYS A 80 -10.58 1.82 8.80
N ARG A 81 -11.57 0.97 8.57
CA ARG A 81 -11.48 -0.45 8.93
C ARG A 81 -10.34 -1.15 8.19
N LEU A 82 -10.21 -0.85 6.90
CA LEU A 82 -9.13 -1.39 6.07
C LEU A 82 -7.76 -1.02 6.63
N ILE A 83 -7.55 0.28 6.92
CA ILE A 83 -6.30 0.81 7.45
C ILE A 83 -6.00 0.23 8.83
N ASP A 84 -6.99 0.17 9.71
CA ASP A 84 -6.83 -0.40 11.04
C ASP A 84 -6.41 -1.87 10.98
N GLU A 85 -7.03 -2.64 10.11
CA GLU A 85 -6.70 -4.06 9.92
C GLU A 85 -5.28 -4.22 9.37
N LEU A 86 -4.92 -3.42 8.37
CA LEU A 86 -3.60 -3.45 7.76
C LEU A 86 -2.48 -3.27 8.79
N TYR A 87 -2.59 -2.24 9.62
CA TYR A 87 -1.53 -1.89 10.55
C TYR A 87 -1.63 -2.58 11.90
N SER A 88 -2.79 -3.06 12.29
CA SER A 88 -2.90 -3.86 13.52
C SER A 88 -2.43 -5.30 13.31
N ARG A 89 -2.63 -5.85 12.11
CA ARG A 89 -2.36 -7.27 11.85
C ARG A 89 -1.06 -7.53 11.10
N PHE A 90 -0.67 -6.65 10.18
CA PHE A 90 0.35 -7.03 9.19
C PHE A 90 1.56 -6.13 9.12
N LEU A 91 1.40 -4.85 8.83
CA LEU A 91 2.51 -3.97 8.51
C LEU A 91 2.94 -3.11 9.68
N ASP A 92 4.24 -2.81 9.71
CA ASP A 92 4.81 -1.87 10.67
C ASP A 92 4.72 -0.46 10.09
N ARG A 93 3.74 0.30 10.58
CA ARG A 93 3.47 1.65 10.09
C ARG A 93 4.65 2.60 10.28
N SER A 94 5.43 2.41 11.35
CA SER A 94 6.55 3.28 11.67
C SER A 94 7.68 3.21 10.64
N LYS A 95 7.70 2.14 9.83
CA LYS A 95 8.74 1.92 8.82
C LYS A 95 8.28 2.26 7.41
N ASN A 96 7.04 2.69 7.22
CA ASN A 96 6.55 3.04 5.89
C ASN A 96 7.25 4.26 5.35
N ILE A 97 7.57 4.20 4.06
CA ILE A 97 8.09 5.34 3.31
C ILE A 97 7.13 5.63 2.17
N TYR A 98 6.68 6.88 2.07
CA TYR A 98 5.78 7.35 1.03
C TYR A 98 6.57 8.21 0.04
N ILE A 99 6.50 7.87 -1.23
CA ILE A 99 7.17 8.59 -2.30
C ILE A 99 6.10 9.14 -3.23
N ARG A 100 5.95 10.45 -3.24
CA ARG A 100 5.06 11.15 -4.18
C ARG A 100 5.87 11.52 -5.40
N SER A 101 5.36 11.20 -6.58
CA SER A 101 6.15 11.38 -7.81
C SER A 101 5.29 11.79 -8.98
N ASP A 102 5.90 12.46 -9.93
CA ASP A 102 5.33 12.73 -11.24
C ASP A 102 6.18 12.08 -12.30
N ILE A 103 5.53 11.65 -13.38
CA ILE A 103 6.27 11.15 -14.54
C ILE A 103 7.04 12.30 -15.16
N VAL A 104 8.32 12.09 -15.41
CA VAL A 104 9.13 13.06 -16.16
C VAL A 104 8.81 12.89 -17.64
N GLU A 105 8.32 13.96 -18.25
CA GLU A 105 7.92 13.96 -19.66
C GLU A 105 8.96 14.65 -20.56
#